data_2cbcfb9cd31d514c5b01ca5b4dfb90db
#
_entry.id   2cbcfb9cd31d514c5b01ca5b4dfb90db
#
_cell.length_a   1.000
_cell.length_b   1.000
_cell.length_c   1.000
_cell.angle_alpha   90.00
_cell.angle_beta   90.00
_cell.angle_gamma   90.00
#
_symmetry.space_group_name_H-M   'P 1'
#
loop_
_entity.id
_entity.type
_entity.pdbx_description
1 polymer ?
#
loop_
_entity_poly.entity_id
_entity_poly.type
_entity_poly.pdbx_seq_one_letter_code
_entity_poly.pdbx_strand_id
1 'polypeptide(L)'
;MTNYTKQLLLFKDISHKKIEADFAGGEVSSDAGLLFLREVEHRMGLIRKMVDSLRDRRHPGYVKHQFCELLKQRIFQIACGYEDGNDSNELRHDPVMKIACERLPEEDPALASQPTISRFENSLSKTDLYRIAEVFVRVFIDSYKKPPEGIILDIDDTDDLTHGHQQLSLFNTYHGGYCLSLIHI
;
A
#
# COMPACT_ATOMS: atom_id res chain seq x y z
N MET A 1 -36.12 17.64 -2.43
CA MET A 1 -35.03 17.79 -1.45
C MET A 1 -34.83 16.45 -0.80
N THR A 2 -33.75 15.73 -1.14
CA THR A 2 -33.40 14.45 -0.54
C THR A 2 -32.85 14.72 0.85
N ASN A 3 -33.53 14.28 1.89
CA ASN A 3 -33.00 14.32 3.25
C ASN A 3 -31.85 13.32 3.31
N TYR A 4 -30.63 13.80 3.16
CA TYR A 4 -29.45 13.00 3.47
C TYR A 4 -29.39 12.83 4.98
N THR A 5 -29.61 11.61 5.44
CA THR A 5 -29.32 11.25 6.82
C THR A 5 -27.80 11.35 6.98
N LYS A 6 -27.34 12.21 7.89
CA LYS A 6 -25.91 12.35 8.19
C LYS A 6 -25.37 10.99 8.65
N GLN A 7 -24.57 10.34 7.82
CA GLN A 7 -23.93 9.08 8.13
C GLN A 7 -22.52 9.36 8.65
N LEU A 8 -22.34 9.25 9.94
CA LEU A 8 -21.03 9.38 10.58
C LEU A 8 -20.31 8.05 10.51
N LEU A 9 -19.10 8.06 9.94
CA LEU A 9 -18.21 6.91 9.92
C LEU A 9 -17.16 7.10 11.02
N LEU A 10 -17.04 6.10 11.88
CA LEU A 10 -16.08 6.08 12.98
C LEU A 10 -14.92 5.14 12.62
N PHE A 11 -13.71 5.63 12.76
CA PHE A 11 -12.48 4.89 12.51
C PHE A 11 -11.69 4.73 13.82
N LYS A 12 -10.71 3.83 13.81
CA LYS A 12 -9.83 3.63 14.94
C LYS A 12 -9.05 4.91 15.26
N ASP A 13 -9.03 5.27 16.54
CA ASP A 13 -8.33 6.44 17.03
C ASP A 13 -6.82 6.44 16.70
N ILE A 14 -6.24 7.61 16.54
CA ILE A 14 -4.80 7.82 16.43
C ILE A 14 -4.32 8.73 17.57
N SER A 15 -3.30 8.32 18.31
CA SER A 15 -2.74 9.12 19.43
C SER A 15 -3.80 9.75 20.34
N HIS A 16 -4.83 8.97 20.69
CA HIS A 16 -5.98 9.38 21.51
C HIS A 16 -6.92 10.42 20.87
N LYS A 17 -6.73 10.76 19.60
CA LYS A 17 -7.65 11.61 18.83
C LYS A 17 -8.61 10.75 18.03
N LYS A 18 -9.91 11.07 18.11
CA LYS A 18 -10.94 10.41 17.32
C LYS A 18 -10.81 10.76 15.85
N ILE A 19 -11.01 9.76 14.99
CA ILE A 19 -11.14 9.96 13.56
C ILE A 19 -12.59 9.74 13.19
N GLU A 20 -13.22 10.79 12.69
CA GLU A 20 -14.60 10.79 12.22
C GLU A 20 -14.62 11.26 10.77
N ALA A 21 -15.48 10.67 9.95
CA ALA A 21 -15.74 11.13 8.59
C ALA A 21 -17.22 11.17 8.31
N ASP A 22 -17.67 12.14 7.54
CA ASP A 22 -19.02 12.21 7.05
C ASP A 22 -19.05 12.67 5.57
N PHE A 23 -20.20 12.60 4.96
CA PHE A 23 -20.43 13.04 3.59
C PHE A 23 -21.05 14.45 3.50
N ALA A 24 -21.06 15.19 4.59
CA ALA A 24 -21.62 16.53 4.67
C ALA A 24 -20.58 17.65 4.45
N GLY A 25 -19.34 17.30 4.20
CA GLY A 25 -18.25 18.23 3.91
C GLY A 25 -18.37 18.89 2.55
N GLY A 26 -17.75 20.07 2.39
CA GLY A 26 -17.58 20.75 1.11
C GLY A 26 -16.56 20.04 0.20
N GLU A 27 -15.68 20.78 -0.45
CA GLU A 27 -14.61 20.20 -1.26
C GLU A 27 -13.71 19.32 -0.40
N VAL A 28 -13.71 18.03 -0.71
CA VAL A 28 -13.06 16.97 0.09
C VAL A 28 -11.80 16.51 -0.62
N SER A 29 -10.78 16.14 0.13
CA SER A 29 -9.61 15.44 -0.40
C SER A 29 -10.05 14.22 -1.23
N SER A 30 -9.46 14.03 -2.40
CA SER A 30 -9.76 12.92 -3.31
C SER A 30 -9.50 11.55 -2.67
N ASP A 31 -8.66 11.48 -1.64
CA ASP A 31 -8.13 10.23 -1.11
C ASP A 31 -8.74 9.77 0.21
N ALA A 32 -9.91 10.31 0.57
CA ALA A 32 -10.61 9.94 1.81
C ALA A 32 -10.90 8.41 1.91
N GLY A 33 -10.97 7.71 0.77
CA GLY A 33 -11.06 6.25 0.71
C GLY A 33 -9.91 5.51 1.40
N LEU A 34 -8.75 6.13 1.58
CA LEU A 34 -7.62 5.57 2.33
C LEU A 34 -7.95 5.21 3.78
N LEU A 35 -8.90 5.90 4.40
CA LEU A 35 -9.33 5.59 5.76
C LEU A 35 -9.95 4.19 5.85
N PHE A 36 -10.64 3.72 4.81
CA PHE A 36 -11.15 2.35 4.75
C PHE A 36 -10.01 1.34 4.60
N LEU A 37 -9.01 1.62 3.77
CA LEU A 37 -7.83 0.74 3.62
C LEU A 37 -7.03 0.68 4.93
N ARG A 38 -6.90 1.79 5.62
CA ARG A 38 -6.31 1.83 6.97
C ARG A 38 -7.05 0.91 7.94
N GLU A 39 -8.39 0.96 7.94
CA GLU A 39 -9.20 0.10 8.81
C GLU A 39 -9.07 -1.39 8.43
N VAL A 40 -9.02 -1.71 7.14
CA VAL A 40 -8.74 -3.06 6.65
C VAL A 40 -7.38 -3.54 7.14
N GLU A 41 -6.34 -2.71 7.03
CA GLU A 41 -5.00 -3.06 7.53
C GLU A 41 -4.99 -3.28 9.05
N HIS A 42 -5.73 -2.47 9.81
CA HIS A 42 -5.86 -2.69 11.26
C HIS A 42 -6.46 -4.04 11.63
N ARG A 43 -7.40 -4.53 10.80
CA ARG A 43 -8.05 -5.83 11.03
C ARG A 43 -7.21 -6.99 10.53
N MET A 44 -6.59 -6.86 9.37
CA MET A 44 -5.85 -7.94 8.71
C MET A 44 -4.38 -8.00 9.15
N GLY A 45 -3.76 -6.86 9.39
CA GLY A 45 -2.34 -6.72 9.69
C GLY A 45 -1.45 -7.22 8.55
N LEU A 46 -1.89 -7.09 7.30
CA LEU A 46 -1.19 -7.63 6.15
C LEU A 46 0.17 -6.95 5.94
N ILE A 47 0.20 -5.63 5.95
CA ILE A 47 1.44 -4.85 5.78
C ILE A 47 2.41 -5.16 6.92
N ARG A 48 1.89 -5.27 8.14
CA ARG A 48 2.72 -5.65 9.29
C ARG A 48 3.34 -7.03 9.12
N LYS A 49 2.56 -8.02 8.70
CA LYS A 49 3.07 -9.39 8.43
C LYS A 49 4.14 -9.39 7.33
N MET A 50 3.96 -8.55 6.28
CA MET A 50 4.99 -8.39 5.24
C MET A 50 6.29 -7.82 5.83
N VAL A 51 6.19 -6.76 6.62
CA VAL A 51 7.37 -6.14 7.26
C VAL A 51 8.06 -7.08 8.23
N ASP A 52 7.30 -7.86 9.01
CA ASP A 52 7.85 -8.84 9.96
C ASP A 52 8.60 -9.98 9.23
N SER A 53 8.31 -10.20 7.95
CA SER A 53 9.06 -11.14 7.10
C SER A 53 10.38 -10.58 6.56
N LEU A 54 10.57 -9.26 6.64
CA LEU A 54 11.74 -8.55 6.12
C LEU A 54 12.79 -8.33 7.21
N ARG A 55 14.04 -8.21 6.79
CA ARG A 55 15.15 -7.85 7.67
C ARG A 55 15.62 -6.43 7.38
N ASP A 56 15.37 -5.51 8.30
CA ASP A 56 15.94 -4.17 8.22
C ASP A 56 17.45 -4.22 8.56
N ARG A 57 18.28 -3.92 7.58
CA ARG A 57 19.75 -3.91 7.70
C ARG A 57 20.29 -2.52 7.99
N ARG A 58 19.44 -1.51 8.09
CA ARG A 58 19.84 -0.12 8.34
C ARG A 58 20.30 0.04 9.78
N HIS A 59 21.24 0.96 10.00
CA HIS A 59 21.67 1.28 11.35
C HIS A 59 20.55 2.04 12.10
N PRO A 60 20.10 1.57 13.27
CA PRO A 60 18.92 2.13 13.95
C PRO A 60 19.00 3.65 14.19
N GLY A 61 20.18 4.18 14.50
CA GLY A 61 20.40 5.60 14.77
C GLY A 61 20.19 6.53 13.56
N TYR A 62 20.09 5.99 12.34
CA TYR A 62 19.87 6.76 11.11
C TYR A 62 18.49 6.50 10.47
N VAL A 63 17.66 5.68 11.12
CA VAL A 63 16.33 5.35 10.61
C VAL A 63 15.34 6.45 11.01
N LYS A 64 14.92 7.28 10.05
CA LYS A 64 13.86 8.27 10.23
C LYS A 64 12.47 7.69 9.98
N HIS A 65 12.36 6.75 9.04
CA HIS A 65 11.14 6.10 8.63
C HIS A 65 11.33 4.59 8.76
N GLN A 66 10.46 3.95 9.54
CA GLN A 66 10.48 2.50 9.73
C GLN A 66 9.99 1.79 8.45
N PHE A 67 10.39 0.54 8.24
CA PHE A 67 9.92 -0.25 7.08
C PHE A 67 8.40 -0.34 7.03
N CYS A 68 7.74 -0.45 8.18
CA CYS A 68 6.29 -0.48 8.24
C CYS A 68 5.66 0.81 7.68
N GLU A 69 6.21 1.96 8.03
CA GLU A 69 5.75 3.24 7.49
C GLU A 69 6.00 3.35 5.99
N LEU A 70 7.21 2.99 5.53
CA LEU A 70 7.58 3.07 4.12
C LEU A 70 6.71 2.16 3.25
N LEU A 71 6.53 0.92 3.67
CA LEU A 71 5.71 -0.04 2.95
C LEU A 71 4.23 0.38 2.96
N LYS A 72 3.72 0.84 4.10
CA LYS A 72 2.35 1.34 4.24
C LYS A 72 2.10 2.54 3.32
N GLN A 73 2.99 3.54 3.35
CA GLN A 73 2.91 4.71 2.47
C GLN A 73 2.89 4.27 1.00
N ARG A 74 3.79 3.38 0.59
CA ARG A 74 3.89 2.96 -0.80
C ARG A 74 2.65 2.19 -1.28
N ILE A 75 2.18 1.24 -0.49
CA ILE A 75 0.96 0.47 -0.82
C ILE A 75 -0.25 1.40 -0.93
N PHE A 76 -0.40 2.34 -0.02
CA PHE A 76 -1.54 3.26 -0.03
C PHE A 76 -1.47 4.24 -1.20
N GLN A 77 -0.28 4.70 -1.59
CA GLN A 77 -0.10 5.50 -2.81
C GLN A 77 -0.57 4.73 -4.05
N ILE A 78 -0.09 3.51 -4.24
CA ILE A 78 -0.48 2.66 -5.37
C ILE A 78 -1.99 2.40 -5.37
N ALA A 79 -2.57 2.11 -4.20
CA ALA A 79 -4.01 1.86 -4.06
C ALA A 79 -4.87 3.10 -4.40
N CYS A 80 -4.32 4.30 -4.30
CA CYS A 80 -4.97 5.55 -4.71
C CYS A 80 -4.69 5.93 -6.17
N GLY A 81 -3.93 5.12 -6.92
CA GLY A 81 -3.58 5.40 -8.31
C GLY A 81 -2.32 6.24 -8.49
N TYR A 82 -1.53 6.45 -7.44
CA TYR A 82 -0.25 7.15 -7.50
C TYR A 82 0.89 6.14 -7.66
N GLU A 83 1.06 5.65 -8.87
CA GLU A 83 2.06 4.63 -9.20
C GLU A 83 3.48 5.18 -9.23
N ASP A 84 3.62 6.46 -9.62
CA ASP A 84 4.94 7.10 -9.68
C ASP A 84 5.47 7.40 -8.27
N GLY A 85 6.70 6.96 -8.02
CA GLY A 85 7.40 7.30 -6.77
C GLY A 85 7.56 8.81 -6.55
N ASN A 86 7.54 9.64 -7.62
CA ASN A 86 7.64 11.10 -7.53
C ASN A 86 6.45 11.71 -6.77
N ASP A 87 5.27 11.12 -6.85
CA ASP A 87 4.07 11.57 -6.14
C ASP A 87 4.26 11.60 -4.63
N SER A 88 5.21 10.81 -4.11
CA SER A 88 5.57 10.83 -2.70
C SER A 88 6.02 12.21 -2.19
N ASN A 89 6.54 13.08 -3.06
CA ASN A 89 6.99 14.41 -2.66
C ASN A 89 5.82 15.33 -2.30
N GLU A 90 4.68 15.17 -2.94
CA GLU A 90 3.45 15.90 -2.65
C GLU A 90 2.66 15.19 -1.55
N LEU A 91 2.41 13.89 -1.72
CA LEU A 91 1.58 13.08 -0.82
C LEU A 91 2.14 12.95 0.61
N ARG A 92 3.45 13.14 0.80
CA ARG A 92 4.07 13.13 2.14
C ARG A 92 3.50 14.18 3.09
N HIS A 93 2.89 15.21 2.55
CA HIS A 93 2.28 16.31 3.29
C HIS A 93 0.76 16.18 3.38
N ASP A 94 0.17 15.29 2.58
CA ASP A 94 -1.27 15.08 2.56
C ASP A 94 -1.78 14.60 3.92
N PRO A 95 -2.81 15.27 4.51
CA PRO A 95 -3.29 14.93 5.84
C PRO A 95 -3.91 13.53 5.91
N VAL A 96 -4.63 13.08 4.88
CA VAL A 96 -5.26 11.76 4.86
C VAL A 96 -4.22 10.67 4.71
N MET A 97 -3.20 10.87 3.86
CA MET A 97 -2.07 9.94 3.73
C MET A 97 -1.29 9.84 5.04
N LYS A 98 -1.06 10.94 5.74
CA LYS A 98 -0.42 10.94 7.07
C LYS A 98 -1.24 10.14 8.09
N ILE A 99 -2.56 10.35 8.16
CA ILE A 99 -3.46 9.58 9.03
C ILE A 99 -3.41 8.08 8.67
N ALA A 100 -3.47 7.75 7.40
CA ALA A 100 -3.40 6.37 6.94
C ALA A 100 -2.08 5.69 7.36
N CYS A 101 -1.00 6.44 7.41
CA CYS A 101 0.32 6.00 7.89
C CYS A 101 0.54 6.20 9.40
N GLU A 102 -0.51 6.41 10.19
CA GLU A 102 -0.48 6.56 11.65
C GLU A 102 0.27 7.81 12.13
N ARG A 103 0.22 8.88 11.35
CA ARG A 103 0.78 10.18 11.72
C ARG A 103 -0.30 11.23 11.88
N LEU A 104 -0.11 12.12 12.85
CA LEU A 104 -0.97 13.28 13.01
C LEU A 104 -0.67 14.31 11.91
N PRO A 105 -1.69 14.86 11.24
CA PRO A 105 -1.50 15.75 10.10
C PRO A 105 -0.67 17.00 10.42
N GLU A 106 -0.94 17.64 11.55
CA GLU A 106 -0.32 18.92 11.92
C GLU A 106 0.91 18.77 12.83
N GLU A 107 0.92 17.76 13.70
CA GLU A 107 1.92 17.61 14.76
C GLU A 107 3.13 16.79 14.32
N ASP A 108 2.90 15.75 13.51
CA ASP A 108 3.98 14.86 13.10
C ASP A 108 4.70 15.37 11.83
N PRO A 109 5.99 15.04 11.70
CA PRO A 109 6.74 15.37 10.50
C PRO A 109 6.13 14.73 9.24
N ALA A 110 6.52 15.25 8.08
CA ALA A 110 6.10 14.68 6.80
C ALA A 110 6.50 13.20 6.66
N LEU A 111 5.75 12.45 5.86
CA LEU A 111 6.09 11.09 5.46
C LEU A 111 7.37 11.05 4.60
N ALA A 112 7.75 9.88 4.14
CA ALA A 112 8.95 9.70 3.34
C ALA A 112 8.86 10.41 1.98
N SER A 113 9.97 11.02 1.56
CA SER A 113 10.11 11.61 0.24
C SER A 113 10.40 10.55 -0.82
N GLN A 114 10.22 10.90 -2.10
CA GLN A 114 10.53 10.04 -3.24
C GLN A 114 11.91 9.36 -3.16
N PRO A 115 13.02 10.08 -2.87
CA PRO A 115 14.32 9.41 -2.78
C PRO A 115 14.41 8.39 -1.64
N THR A 116 13.59 8.56 -0.59
CA THR A 116 13.54 7.60 0.53
C THR A 116 12.74 6.37 0.15
N ILE A 117 11.60 6.54 -0.51
CA ILE A 117 10.79 5.43 -1.05
C ILE A 117 11.61 4.64 -2.07
N SER A 118 12.24 5.30 -3.03
CA SER A 118 13.07 4.65 -4.04
C SER A 118 14.23 3.84 -3.42
N ARG A 119 14.92 4.40 -2.42
CA ARG A 119 15.95 3.65 -1.70
C ARG A 119 15.41 2.44 -0.96
N PHE A 120 14.21 2.55 -0.39
CA PHE A 120 13.56 1.43 0.26
C PHE A 120 13.24 0.33 -0.75
N GLU A 121 12.56 0.63 -1.85
CA GLU A 121 12.21 -0.34 -2.91
C GLU A 121 13.48 -1.04 -3.45
N ASN A 122 14.52 -0.27 -3.77
CA ASN A 122 15.79 -0.81 -4.27
C ASN A 122 16.64 -1.54 -3.22
N SER A 123 16.32 -1.45 -1.94
CA SER A 123 17.03 -2.17 -0.87
C SER A 123 16.57 -3.61 -0.70
N LEU A 124 15.39 -3.95 -1.24
CA LEU A 124 14.80 -5.27 -1.11
C LEU A 124 15.47 -6.24 -2.09
N SER A 125 15.90 -7.36 -1.57
CA SER A 125 16.47 -8.46 -2.37
C SER A 125 15.36 -9.34 -2.96
N LYS A 126 15.70 -10.17 -3.97
CA LYS A 126 14.77 -11.19 -4.49
C LYS A 126 14.23 -12.09 -3.37
N THR A 127 15.06 -12.45 -2.41
CA THR A 127 14.65 -13.27 -1.25
C THR A 127 13.62 -12.53 -0.40
N ASP A 128 13.74 -11.22 -0.24
CA ASP A 128 12.78 -10.42 0.53
C ASP A 128 11.43 -10.35 -0.22
N LEU A 129 11.45 -10.23 -1.55
CA LEU A 129 10.24 -10.29 -2.37
C LEU A 129 9.52 -11.64 -2.25
N TYR A 130 10.26 -12.76 -2.27
CA TYR A 130 9.69 -14.09 -2.04
C TYR A 130 9.05 -14.22 -0.65
N ARG A 131 9.67 -13.66 0.39
CA ARG A 131 9.10 -13.65 1.74
C ARG A 131 7.80 -12.85 1.81
N ILE A 132 7.74 -11.69 1.13
CA ILE A 132 6.50 -10.92 1.02
C ILE A 132 5.42 -11.74 0.30
N ALA A 133 5.75 -12.38 -0.81
CA ALA A 133 4.81 -13.24 -1.55
C ALA A 133 4.30 -14.41 -0.68
N GLU A 134 5.17 -15.04 0.12
CA GLU A 134 4.78 -16.11 1.05
C GLU A 134 3.76 -15.64 2.09
N VAL A 135 3.78 -14.37 2.49
CA VAL A 135 2.79 -13.81 3.44
C VAL A 135 1.38 -13.92 2.88
N PHE A 136 1.16 -13.67 1.59
CA PHE A 136 -0.16 -13.82 0.97
C PHE A 136 -0.66 -15.26 1.05
N VAL A 137 0.20 -16.22 0.78
CA VAL A 137 -0.14 -17.65 0.89
C VAL A 137 -0.51 -18.00 2.33
N ARG A 138 0.25 -17.52 3.31
CA ARG A 138 -0.06 -17.75 4.73
C ARG A 138 -1.38 -17.12 5.15
N VAL A 139 -1.64 -15.88 4.75
CA VAL A 139 -2.91 -15.19 5.03
C VAL A 139 -4.09 -15.94 4.41
N PHE A 140 -3.92 -16.47 3.20
CA PHE A 140 -4.92 -17.31 2.54
C PHE A 140 -5.17 -18.60 3.36
N ILE A 141 -4.12 -19.32 3.73
CA ILE A 141 -4.24 -20.55 4.53
C ILE A 141 -4.93 -20.26 5.88
N ASP A 142 -4.53 -19.19 6.56
CA ASP A 142 -5.06 -18.81 7.87
C ASP A 142 -6.53 -18.35 7.81
N SER A 143 -7.03 -18.00 6.62
CA SER A 143 -8.45 -17.63 6.43
C SER A 143 -9.41 -18.81 6.59
N TYR A 144 -8.91 -20.04 6.49
CA TYR A 144 -9.71 -21.26 6.60
C TYR A 144 -9.61 -21.85 8.01
N LYS A 145 -10.76 -22.13 8.63
CA LYS A 145 -10.81 -22.86 9.90
C LYS A 145 -10.42 -24.34 9.77
N LYS A 146 -10.62 -24.90 8.58
CA LYS A 146 -10.24 -26.26 8.20
C LYS A 146 -9.70 -26.22 6.78
N PRO A 147 -8.69 -27.04 6.44
CA PRO A 147 -8.22 -27.12 5.06
C PRO A 147 -9.39 -27.43 4.10
N PRO A 148 -9.52 -26.70 2.99
CA PRO A 148 -10.54 -27.01 1.97
C PRO A 148 -10.20 -28.33 1.26
N GLU A 149 -11.23 -29.05 0.80
CA GLU A 149 -11.04 -30.30 0.05
C GLU A 149 -10.42 -30.09 -1.34
N GLY A 150 -10.54 -28.88 -1.86
CA GLY A 150 -9.94 -28.48 -3.14
C GLY A 150 -9.79 -26.97 -3.23
N ILE A 151 -8.86 -26.52 -4.05
CA ILE A 151 -8.61 -25.11 -4.36
C ILE A 151 -8.64 -24.96 -5.87
N ILE A 152 -9.39 -24.01 -6.38
CA ILE A 152 -9.35 -23.61 -7.78
C ILE A 152 -8.33 -22.47 -7.87
N LEU A 153 -7.27 -22.69 -8.64
CA LEU A 153 -6.32 -21.64 -9.02
C LEU A 153 -6.77 -21.08 -10.37
N ASP A 154 -7.14 -19.82 -10.36
CA ASP A 154 -7.38 -19.04 -11.56
C ASP A 154 -6.11 -18.24 -11.82
N ILE A 155 -5.47 -18.51 -12.97
CA ILE A 155 -4.20 -17.89 -13.35
C ILE A 155 -4.46 -17.05 -14.58
N ASP A 156 -4.32 -15.73 -14.39
CA ASP A 156 -4.45 -14.76 -15.46
C ASP A 156 -3.16 -13.93 -15.54
N ASP A 157 -2.78 -13.49 -16.75
CA ASP A 157 -1.65 -12.60 -16.89
C ASP A 157 -2.13 -11.14 -16.84
N THR A 158 -1.31 -10.31 -16.20
CA THR A 158 -1.55 -8.88 -16.16
C THR A 158 -0.65 -8.21 -17.19
N ASP A 159 -1.27 -7.46 -18.11
CA ASP A 159 -0.56 -6.62 -19.06
C ASP A 159 -0.12 -5.31 -18.39
N ASP A 160 1.17 -5.16 -18.20
CA ASP A 160 1.79 -3.92 -17.74
C ASP A 160 2.59 -3.31 -18.89
N LEU A 161 1.96 -2.38 -19.61
CA LEU A 161 2.56 -1.72 -20.76
C LEU A 161 3.79 -0.92 -20.34
N THR A 162 4.90 -1.18 -21.03
CA THR A 162 6.15 -0.48 -20.74
C THR A 162 6.30 0.76 -21.61
N HIS A 163 6.78 1.82 -21.00
CA HIS A 163 7.07 3.10 -21.66
C HIS A 163 8.59 3.31 -21.75
N GLY A 164 9.09 3.52 -22.98
CA GLY A 164 10.51 3.74 -23.22
C GLY A 164 11.34 2.43 -23.19
N HIS A 165 12.60 2.53 -22.78
CA HIS A 165 13.57 1.42 -22.76
C HIS A 165 13.65 0.76 -21.38
N GLN A 166 12.54 0.19 -20.90
CA GLN A 166 12.55 -0.55 -19.64
C GLN A 166 13.26 -1.91 -19.82
N GLN A 167 14.09 -2.28 -18.85
CA GLN A 167 14.73 -3.60 -18.83
C GLN A 167 13.68 -4.69 -18.61
N LEU A 168 13.90 -5.87 -19.24
CA LEU A 168 13.02 -7.03 -19.17
C LEU A 168 11.64 -6.84 -19.84
N SER A 169 11.47 -5.77 -20.60
CA SER A 169 10.31 -5.56 -21.45
C SER A 169 10.36 -6.52 -22.65
N LEU A 170 9.29 -7.27 -22.89
CA LEU A 170 9.14 -8.20 -23.99
C LEU A 170 7.93 -7.80 -24.84
N PHE A 171 8.05 -8.02 -26.16
CA PHE A 171 6.91 -7.80 -27.04
C PHE A 171 5.90 -8.95 -26.86
N ASN A 172 4.70 -8.59 -26.42
CA ASN A 172 3.59 -9.53 -26.29
C ASN A 172 2.68 -9.41 -27.51
N THR A 173 2.62 -10.47 -28.32
CA THR A 173 1.81 -10.49 -29.53
C THR A 173 0.31 -10.45 -29.26
N TYR A 174 -0.14 -10.94 -28.12
CA TYR A 174 -1.56 -10.93 -27.73
C TYR A 174 -2.03 -9.50 -27.43
N HIS A 175 -1.23 -8.73 -26.71
CA HIS A 175 -1.54 -7.33 -26.37
C HIS A 175 -1.03 -6.33 -27.43
N GLY A 176 -0.22 -6.79 -28.41
CA GLY A 176 0.29 -5.94 -29.48
C GLY A 176 1.28 -4.87 -29.06
N GLY A 177 1.94 -5.04 -27.90
CA GLY A 177 2.84 -4.05 -27.31
C GLY A 177 4.00 -4.64 -26.52
N TYR A 178 4.94 -3.78 -26.12
CA TYR A 178 5.98 -4.15 -25.15
C TYR A 178 5.42 -4.05 -23.75
N CYS A 179 5.51 -5.12 -22.99
CA CYS A 179 5.00 -5.19 -21.62
C CYS A 179 5.93 -6.00 -20.71
N LEU A 180 5.73 -5.82 -19.41
CA LEU A 180 6.19 -6.74 -18.39
C LEU A 180 5.10 -7.79 -18.19
N SER A 181 5.44 -9.07 -18.29
CA SER A 181 4.51 -10.16 -18.01
C SER A 181 4.89 -10.81 -16.69
N LEU A 182 3.93 -10.98 -15.80
CA LEU A 182 4.14 -11.65 -14.51
C LEU A 182 4.16 -13.17 -14.58
N ILE A 183 3.83 -13.76 -15.74
CA ILE A 183 3.83 -15.23 -15.92
C ILE A 183 5.25 -15.83 -15.94
N HIS A 184 6.26 -15.02 -16.07
CA HIS A 184 7.66 -15.46 -16.14
C HIS A 184 8.42 -15.32 -14.81
N ILE A 185 7.74 -15.32 -13.70
CA ILE A 185 8.36 -15.34 -12.38
C ILE A 185 8.51 -16.75 -11.86
#